data_c060690c6c01cecda265fe6182a35530
#
_entry.id   c060690c6c01cecda265fe6182a35530
#
_cell.length_a   1.000
_cell.length_b   1.000
_cell.length_c   1.000
_cell.angle_alpha   90.00
_cell.angle_beta   90.00
_cell.angle_gamma   90.00
#
_symmetry.space_group_name_H-M   'P 1'
#
loop_
_entity.id
_entity.type
_entity.pdbx_description
1 polymer ?
#
loop_
_entity_poly.entity_id
_entity_poly.type
_entity_poly.pdbx_seq_one_letter_code
_entity_poly.pdbx_strand_id
1 'polypeptide(L)'
;MKRMILLGSALLFSASATFAQTTMSGSDARIGIKAGVNLSTIRYSGFDGSSALNDNTKQNVGYNFTVFGDFGVGNNFFIQPGVSLQNKGTKIEGSSTSGGVTTSGKIKTNVMAIEVPVNAVLRIPTGTSGALQISAGPYIGFNIDGKTKTNTTVTTPAGSTTTNESNNLNFGSKTDDDLSSTDFGANFGLGYRLNSGFTLGANYGLGLSNLVPKDSRSGDRKATNRVWGFSVGYSF
;
A
#
# COMPACT_ATOMS: atom_id res chain seq x y z
N MET A 1 19.12 0.01 -16.33
CA MET A 1 18.29 0.17 -15.12
C MET A 1 19.03 0.76 -13.91
N LYS A 2 20.26 0.34 -13.57
CA LYS A 2 21.02 0.90 -12.41
C LYS A 2 21.32 2.42 -12.48
N ARG A 3 21.45 3.00 -13.67
CA ARG A 3 21.75 4.45 -13.85
C ARG A 3 20.53 5.37 -13.70
N MET A 4 19.31 4.86 -13.89
CA MET A 4 18.06 5.65 -13.69
C MET A 4 17.69 5.80 -12.20
N ILE A 5 18.05 4.84 -11.38
CA ILE A 5 17.79 4.89 -9.93
C ILE A 5 18.66 5.96 -9.26
N LEU A 6 19.91 6.13 -9.71
CA LEU A 6 20.83 7.16 -9.21
C LEU A 6 20.39 8.59 -9.58
N LEU A 7 19.79 8.78 -10.77
CA LEU A 7 19.26 10.09 -11.18
C LEU A 7 17.99 10.46 -10.41
N GLY A 8 17.13 9.49 -10.10
CA GLY A 8 15.94 9.70 -9.29
C GLY A 8 16.26 10.10 -7.83
N SER A 9 17.29 9.49 -7.24
CA SER A 9 17.72 9.83 -5.87
C SER A 9 18.38 11.21 -5.78
N ALA A 10 19.12 11.64 -6.81
CA ALA A 10 19.73 12.98 -6.86
C ALA A 10 18.69 14.09 -7.03
N LEU A 11 17.60 13.85 -7.75
CA LEU A 11 16.50 14.81 -7.92
C LEU A 11 15.66 14.98 -6.65
N LEU A 12 15.49 13.92 -5.85
CA LEU A 12 14.79 14.00 -4.58
C LEU A 12 15.60 14.74 -3.51
N PHE A 13 16.92 14.58 -3.51
CA PHE A 13 17.82 15.33 -2.60
C PHE A 13 17.95 16.80 -2.99
N SER A 14 17.94 17.15 -4.28
CA SER A 14 18.02 18.55 -4.72
C SER A 14 16.73 19.32 -4.47
N ALA A 15 15.55 18.66 -4.51
CA ALA A 15 14.28 19.29 -4.16
C ALA A 15 14.21 19.66 -2.67
N SER A 16 14.75 18.82 -1.77
CA SER A 16 14.78 19.12 -0.34
C SER A 16 15.71 20.27 0.02
N ALA A 17 16.80 20.48 -0.71
CA ALA A 17 17.72 21.60 -0.47
C ALA A 17 17.15 22.97 -0.88
N THR A 18 16.28 23.01 -1.90
CA THR A 18 15.65 24.26 -2.36
C THR A 18 14.52 24.72 -1.43
N PHE A 19 13.82 23.81 -0.79
CA PHE A 19 12.78 24.16 0.19
C PHE A 19 13.33 24.68 1.52
N ALA A 20 14.60 24.36 1.84
CA ALA A 20 15.26 24.85 3.07
C ALA A 20 15.73 26.32 2.95
N GLN A 21 15.73 26.92 1.77
CA GLN A 21 16.21 28.29 1.53
C GLN A 21 15.11 29.34 1.34
N THR A 22 13.86 28.95 1.23
CA THR A 22 12.76 29.91 1.26
C THR A 22 12.39 30.18 2.71
N THR A 23 12.79 31.34 3.22
CA THR A 23 12.26 31.93 4.46
C THR A 23 10.78 32.20 4.28
N MET A 24 9.96 31.17 4.40
CA MET A 24 8.52 31.33 4.57
C MET A 24 8.28 31.74 6.03
N SER A 25 8.19 33.03 6.23
CA SER A 25 7.76 33.63 7.49
C SER A 25 6.37 33.08 7.83
N GLY A 26 6.30 32.21 8.85
CA GLY A 26 5.04 31.83 9.48
C GLY A 26 4.54 30.40 9.30
N SER A 27 5.24 29.49 8.58
CA SER A 27 4.84 28.09 8.49
C SER A 27 5.91 27.15 9.07
N ASP A 28 5.56 26.39 10.09
CA ASP A 28 6.36 25.28 10.62
C ASP A 28 6.53 24.19 9.54
N ALA A 29 7.50 24.33 8.65
CA ALA A 29 7.87 23.27 7.74
C ALA A 29 8.71 22.23 8.49
N ARG A 30 8.28 21.00 8.54
CA ARG A 30 8.96 19.89 9.22
C ARG A 30 9.16 18.72 8.29
N ILE A 31 10.17 17.92 8.55
CA ILE A 31 10.35 16.61 7.92
C ILE A 31 9.94 15.56 8.94
N GLY A 32 9.35 14.48 8.48
CA GLY A 32 8.98 13.37 9.34
C GLY A 32 9.17 12.02 8.66
N ILE A 33 9.17 11.01 9.50
CA ILE A 33 9.21 9.60 9.07
C ILE A 33 8.06 8.84 9.71
N LYS A 34 7.55 7.82 9.01
CA LYS A 34 6.54 6.88 9.53
C LYS A 34 6.96 5.46 9.15
N ALA A 35 6.75 4.53 10.06
CA ALA A 35 6.90 3.10 9.78
C ALA A 35 5.74 2.34 10.41
N GLY A 36 5.34 1.23 9.79
CA GLY A 36 4.20 0.48 10.27
C GLY A 36 3.92 -0.81 9.53
N VAL A 37 2.77 -1.37 9.84
CA VAL A 37 2.26 -2.62 9.25
C VAL A 37 1.05 -2.33 8.35
N ASN A 38 0.93 -3.11 7.28
CA ASN A 38 -0.20 -3.09 6.36
C ASN A 38 -0.99 -4.38 6.49
N LEU A 39 -2.30 -4.27 6.49
CA LEU A 39 -3.25 -5.35 6.29
C LEU A 39 -3.95 -5.09 4.96
N SER A 40 -3.55 -5.80 3.92
CA SER A 40 -3.98 -5.52 2.54
C SER A 40 -4.76 -6.66 1.93
N THR A 41 -5.70 -6.31 1.05
CA THR A 41 -6.44 -7.22 0.21
C THR A 41 -6.57 -6.65 -1.20
N ILE A 42 -6.89 -7.51 -2.17
CA ILE A 42 -7.35 -7.09 -3.49
C ILE A 42 -8.84 -7.41 -3.59
N ARG A 43 -9.64 -6.42 -4.03
CA ARG A 43 -11.04 -6.59 -4.34
C ARG A 43 -11.21 -6.83 -5.83
N TYR A 44 -11.90 -7.90 -6.18
CA TYR A 44 -12.19 -8.31 -7.54
C TYR A 44 -13.64 -7.97 -7.92
N SER A 45 -13.87 -7.48 -9.15
CA SER A 45 -15.20 -7.26 -9.71
C SER A 45 -15.20 -7.52 -11.21
N GLY A 46 -16.35 -7.88 -11.77
CA GLY A 46 -16.51 -8.17 -13.21
C GLY A 46 -15.86 -9.47 -13.70
N PHE A 47 -15.33 -10.30 -12.80
CA PHE A 47 -14.89 -11.66 -13.10
C PHE A 47 -16.03 -12.65 -12.82
N ASP A 48 -16.08 -13.73 -13.60
CA ASP A 48 -16.95 -14.85 -13.27
C ASP A 48 -16.51 -15.42 -11.91
N GLY A 49 -17.45 -15.56 -10.96
CA GLY A 49 -17.14 -16.00 -9.61
C GLY A 49 -16.44 -14.96 -8.73
N SER A 50 -16.47 -13.66 -9.07
CA SER A 50 -15.82 -12.60 -8.27
C SER A 50 -16.29 -12.56 -6.81
N SER A 51 -17.54 -12.91 -6.51
CA SER A 51 -18.04 -13.03 -5.14
C SER A 51 -17.29 -14.12 -4.37
N ALA A 52 -17.18 -15.31 -4.92
CA ALA A 52 -16.47 -16.43 -4.31
C ALA A 52 -14.96 -16.12 -4.16
N LEU A 53 -14.35 -15.42 -5.13
CA LEU A 53 -12.97 -14.93 -4.98
C LEU A 53 -12.82 -13.99 -3.80
N ASN A 54 -13.72 -13.01 -3.67
CA ASN A 54 -13.69 -12.04 -2.57
C ASN A 54 -13.94 -12.70 -1.21
N ASP A 55 -14.83 -13.70 -1.13
CA ASP A 55 -15.14 -14.44 0.12
C ASP A 55 -13.94 -15.26 0.60
N ASN A 56 -13.15 -15.79 -0.33
CA ASN A 56 -11.93 -16.56 -0.05
C ASN A 56 -10.67 -15.66 0.06
N THR A 57 -10.79 -14.36 -0.18
CA THR A 57 -9.70 -13.40 -0.03
C THR A 57 -9.51 -13.03 1.43
N LYS A 58 -8.29 -13.19 1.92
CA LYS A 58 -7.88 -12.86 3.30
C LYS A 58 -6.85 -11.73 3.27
N GLN A 59 -6.74 -11.03 4.40
CA GLN A 59 -5.74 -9.99 4.57
C GLN A 59 -4.32 -10.57 4.47
N ASN A 60 -3.49 -9.90 3.71
CA ASN A 60 -2.05 -10.12 3.69
C ASN A 60 -1.36 -9.09 4.57
N VAL A 61 -0.48 -9.56 5.47
CA VAL A 61 0.33 -8.70 6.32
C VAL A 61 1.54 -8.24 5.54
N GLY A 62 1.76 -6.93 5.50
CA GLY A 62 2.90 -6.27 4.92
C GLY A 62 3.46 -5.20 5.86
N TYR A 63 4.33 -4.33 5.33
CA TYR A 63 4.93 -3.21 6.06
C TYR A 63 4.91 -1.95 5.20
N ASN A 64 5.09 -0.81 5.85
CA ASN A 64 5.27 0.47 5.18
C ASN A 64 6.37 1.30 5.86
N PHE A 65 7.02 2.12 5.05
CA PHE A 65 7.95 3.13 5.51
C PHE A 65 7.75 4.40 4.66
N THR A 66 7.57 5.56 5.31
CA THR A 66 7.28 6.82 4.63
C THR A 66 8.18 7.92 5.16
N VAL A 67 8.77 8.68 4.25
CA VAL A 67 9.37 9.99 4.53
C VAL A 67 8.42 11.05 4.00
N PHE A 68 8.14 12.09 4.77
CA PHE A 68 7.18 13.13 4.38
C PHE A 68 7.65 14.52 4.83
N GLY A 69 7.23 15.52 4.05
CA GLY A 69 7.26 16.92 4.49
C GLY A 69 5.93 17.26 5.16
N ASP A 70 5.97 18.16 6.13
CA ASP A 70 4.81 18.61 6.88
C ASP A 70 4.75 20.14 6.83
N PHE A 71 3.90 20.67 5.97
CA PHE A 71 3.81 22.09 5.64
C PHE A 71 2.50 22.69 6.16
N GLY A 72 2.59 23.61 7.11
CA GLY A 72 1.44 24.37 7.60
C GLY A 72 0.94 25.34 6.52
N VAL A 73 -0.35 25.24 6.18
CA VAL A 73 -1.01 26.15 5.22
C VAL A 73 -2.13 26.97 5.86
N GLY A 74 -2.31 26.84 7.16
CA GLY A 74 -3.29 27.56 7.97
C GLY A 74 -3.20 27.14 9.44
N ASN A 75 -4.05 27.68 10.29
CA ASN A 75 -3.93 27.50 11.75
C ASN A 75 -3.91 26.03 12.21
N ASN A 76 -4.63 25.14 11.56
CA ASN A 76 -4.68 23.73 11.90
C ASN A 76 -4.60 22.82 10.66
N PHE A 77 -4.30 23.41 9.50
CA PHE A 77 -4.22 22.71 8.24
C PHE A 77 -2.78 22.55 7.77
N PHE A 78 -2.46 21.37 7.30
CA PHE A 78 -1.15 21.00 6.80
C PHE A 78 -1.29 20.23 5.47
N ILE A 79 -0.29 20.39 4.62
CA ILE A 79 -0.10 19.54 3.43
C ILE A 79 1.09 18.63 3.69
N GLN A 80 0.90 17.34 3.53
CA GLN A 80 1.93 16.32 3.73
C GLN A 80 2.20 15.56 2.43
N PRO A 81 3.08 16.06 1.54
CA PRO A 81 3.67 15.24 0.49
C PRO A 81 4.66 14.25 1.09
N GLY A 82 4.79 13.07 0.47
CA GLY A 82 5.72 12.06 0.96
C GLY A 82 6.15 11.09 -0.13
N VAL A 83 7.13 10.26 0.24
CA VAL A 83 7.52 9.06 -0.52
C VAL A 83 7.44 7.88 0.43
N SER A 84 6.77 6.86 0.01
CA SER A 84 6.46 5.69 0.83
C SER A 84 6.84 4.39 0.12
N LEU A 85 7.57 3.53 0.81
CA LEU A 85 7.75 2.14 0.44
C LEU A 85 6.62 1.32 1.06
N GLN A 86 5.83 0.66 0.23
CA GLN A 86 4.67 -0.12 0.63
C GLN A 86 4.84 -1.58 0.25
N ASN A 87 4.75 -2.48 1.22
CA ASN A 87 4.52 -3.90 0.97
C ASN A 87 3.05 -4.20 1.17
N LYS A 88 2.38 -4.63 0.11
CA LYS A 88 0.94 -4.92 0.07
C LYS A 88 0.66 -6.14 -0.79
N GLY A 89 -0.57 -6.63 -0.79
CA GLY A 89 -0.95 -7.80 -1.58
C GLY A 89 -2.22 -8.45 -1.08
N THR A 90 -2.37 -9.72 -1.39
CA THR A 90 -3.56 -10.49 -1.03
C THR A 90 -3.21 -11.92 -0.71
N LYS A 91 -4.09 -12.58 0.00
CA LYS A 91 -4.04 -14.01 0.29
C LYS A 91 -5.39 -14.62 -0.05
N ILE A 92 -5.39 -15.69 -0.84
CA ILE A 92 -6.59 -16.46 -1.19
C ILE A 92 -6.41 -17.87 -0.63
N GLU A 93 -7.38 -18.37 0.11
CA GLU A 93 -7.37 -19.70 0.70
C GLU A 93 -8.70 -20.41 0.36
N GLY A 94 -8.60 -21.65 -0.02
CA GLY A 94 -9.76 -22.48 -0.31
C GLY A 94 -9.46 -23.96 -0.09
N SER A 95 -10.50 -24.74 0.14
CA SER A 95 -10.43 -26.20 0.23
C SER A 95 -11.67 -26.84 -0.38
N SER A 96 -11.47 -28.02 -0.95
CA SER A 96 -12.55 -28.84 -1.49
C SER A 96 -12.31 -30.30 -1.11
N THR A 97 -13.38 -31.01 -0.74
CA THR A 97 -13.33 -32.44 -0.43
C THR A 97 -14.26 -33.19 -1.36
N SER A 98 -13.73 -34.22 -2.03
CA SER A 98 -14.49 -35.10 -2.90
C SER A 98 -13.94 -36.53 -2.83
N GLY A 99 -14.79 -37.54 -2.69
CA GLY A 99 -14.37 -38.93 -2.67
C GLY A 99 -13.35 -39.31 -1.60
N GLY A 100 -13.37 -38.65 -0.42
CA GLY A 100 -12.39 -38.87 0.66
C GLY A 100 -11.03 -38.22 0.45
N VAL A 101 -10.86 -37.43 -0.64
CA VAL A 101 -9.67 -36.63 -0.92
C VAL A 101 -9.98 -35.18 -0.63
N THR A 102 -9.17 -34.54 0.22
CA THR A 102 -9.25 -33.09 0.50
C THR A 102 -8.09 -32.37 -0.19
N THR A 103 -8.41 -31.40 -1.04
CA THR A 103 -7.43 -30.50 -1.65
C THR A 103 -7.58 -29.13 -1.04
N SER A 104 -6.51 -28.62 -0.40
CA SER A 104 -6.42 -27.27 0.16
C SER A 104 -5.42 -26.45 -0.62
N GLY A 105 -5.80 -25.24 -1.00
CA GLY A 105 -4.94 -24.29 -1.73
C GLY A 105 -4.80 -22.97 -0.98
N LYS A 106 -3.58 -22.42 -1.00
CA LYS A 106 -3.26 -21.10 -0.50
C LYS A 106 -2.39 -20.35 -1.50
N ILE A 107 -2.88 -19.23 -1.98
CA ILE A 107 -2.15 -18.33 -2.87
C ILE A 107 -1.87 -17.05 -2.10
N LYS A 108 -0.61 -16.67 -1.98
CA LYS A 108 -0.17 -15.43 -1.34
C LYS A 108 0.59 -14.57 -2.34
N THR A 109 0.03 -13.43 -2.69
CA THR A 109 0.67 -12.43 -3.53
C THR A 109 1.19 -11.28 -2.66
N ASN A 110 2.48 -10.94 -2.83
CA ASN A 110 3.09 -9.78 -2.21
C ASN A 110 3.62 -8.87 -3.31
N VAL A 111 3.38 -7.59 -3.18
CA VAL A 111 3.84 -6.54 -4.10
C VAL A 111 4.54 -5.47 -3.29
N MET A 112 5.71 -5.06 -3.74
CA MET A 112 6.43 -3.91 -3.22
C MET A 112 6.22 -2.74 -4.18
N ALA A 113 5.78 -1.60 -3.65
CA ALA A 113 5.52 -0.40 -4.41
C ALA A 113 6.19 0.82 -3.77
N ILE A 114 6.62 1.75 -4.61
CA ILE A 114 6.95 3.12 -4.20
C ILE A 114 5.71 3.96 -4.45
N GLU A 115 5.20 4.62 -3.43
CA GLU A 115 4.04 5.51 -3.51
C GLU A 115 4.42 6.95 -3.20
N VAL A 116 3.78 7.89 -3.88
CA VAL A 116 3.88 9.32 -3.63
C VAL A 116 2.50 9.81 -3.19
N PRO A 117 2.22 9.81 -1.87
CA PRO A 117 1.02 10.41 -1.32
C PRO A 117 1.16 11.92 -1.18
N VAL A 118 0.05 12.65 -1.32
CA VAL A 118 -0.07 14.05 -0.95
C VAL A 118 -1.34 14.20 -0.11
N ASN A 119 -1.19 14.32 1.21
CA ASN A 119 -2.32 14.36 2.13
C ASN A 119 -2.56 15.79 2.65
N ALA A 120 -3.82 16.19 2.65
CA ALA A 120 -4.29 17.29 3.49
C ALA A 120 -4.52 16.75 4.90
N VAL A 121 -4.06 17.47 5.92
CA VAL A 121 -4.13 17.06 7.33
C VAL A 121 -4.75 18.18 8.15
N LEU A 122 -5.82 17.86 8.85
CA LEU A 122 -6.41 18.70 9.87
C LEU A 122 -5.91 18.23 11.24
N ARG A 123 -5.35 19.15 12.04
CA ARG A 123 -4.93 18.91 13.43
C ARG A 123 -5.86 19.64 14.38
N ILE A 124 -6.52 18.89 15.24
CA ILE A 124 -7.42 19.41 16.26
C ILE A 124 -6.69 19.33 17.60
N PRO A 125 -6.23 20.45 18.17
CA PRO A 125 -5.54 20.46 19.47
C PRO A 125 -6.42 19.83 20.57
N THR A 126 -5.82 18.97 21.39
CA THR A 126 -6.47 18.30 22.52
C THR A 126 -5.82 18.68 23.85
N GLY A 127 -5.70 19.99 24.09
CA GLY A 127 -5.04 20.53 25.28
C GLY A 127 -3.52 20.60 25.13
N THR A 128 -2.80 20.36 26.22
CA THR A 128 -1.34 20.51 26.28
C THR A 128 -0.56 19.28 25.81
N SER A 129 -1.21 18.17 25.50
CA SER A 129 -0.52 16.90 25.24
C SER A 129 -0.27 16.63 23.75
N GLY A 130 -1.13 17.16 22.86
CA GLY A 130 -1.03 16.88 21.42
C GLY A 130 -2.26 17.28 20.63
N ALA A 131 -2.43 16.67 19.47
CA ALA A 131 -3.53 16.93 18.56
C ALA A 131 -4.05 15.65 17.89
N LEU A 132 -5.35 15.56 17.74
CA LEU A 132 -5.99 14.59 16.85
C LEU A 132 -5.69 15.00 15.40
N GLN A 133 -5.29 14.04 14.58
CA GLN A 133 -5.05 14.25 13.15
C GLN A 133 -6.07 13.51 12.31
N ILE A 134 -6.69 14.23 11.38
CA ILE A 134 -7.53 13.65 10.33
C ILE A 134 -6.84 13.98 9.02
N SER A 135 -6.64 13.00 8.15
CA SER A 135 -5.96 13.19 6.88
C SER A 135 -6.71 12.54 5.72
N ALA A 136 -6.63 13.18 4.56
CA ALA A 136 -7.09 12.61 3.32
C ALA A 136 -6.25 13.14 2.16
N GLY A 137 -6.05 12.32 1.12
CA GLY A 137 -5.34 12.77 -0.07
C GLY A 137 -5.15 11.67 -1.10
N PRO A 138 -4.80 12.05 -2.34
CA PRO A 138 -4.46 11.11 -3.39
C PRO A 138 -3.08 10.49 -3.18
N TYR A 139 -2.87 9.35 -3.82
CA TYR A 139 -1.55 8.78 -4.03
C TYR A 139 -1.40 8.24 -5.46
N ILE A 140 -0.18 8.22 -5.94
CA ILE A 140 0.25 7.44 -7.10
C ILE A 140 1.34 6.48 -6.64
N GLY A 141 1.25 5.22 -7.09
CA GLY A 141 2.17 4.15 -6.75
C GLY A 141 2.76 3.49 -7.98
N PHE A 142 3.98 3.01 -7.83
CA PHE A 142 4.72 2.25 -8.85
C PHE A 142 5.12 0.92 -8.25
N ASN A 143 4.59 -0.17 -8.81
CA ASN A 143 4.94 -1.52 -8.41
C ASN A 143 6.34 -1.85 -8.93
N ILE A 144 7.26 -2.20 -8.04
CA ILE A 144 8.70 -2.35 -8.35
C ILE A 144 9.21 -3.77 -8.20
N ASP A 145 8.57 -4.58 -7.35
CA ASP A 145 8.88 -6.00 -7.13
C ASP A 145 7.65 -6.74 -6.62
N GLY A 146 7.59 -8.05 -6.87
CA GLY A 146 6.51 -8.87 -6.33
C GLY A 146 6.70 -10.36 -6.55
N LYS A 147 6.02 -11.12 -5.70
CA LYS A 147 6.03 -12.59 -5.76
C LYS A 147 4.67 -13.16 -5.43
N THR A 148 4.30 -14.21 -6.15
CA THR A 148 3.18 -15.09 -5.79
C THR A 148 3.73 -16.43 -5.30
N LYS A 149 3.27 -16.85 -4.12
CA LYS A 149 3.55 -18.17 -3.53
C LYS A 149 2.27 -18.97 -3.51
N THR A 150 2.30 -20.16 -4.11
CA THR A 150 1.20 -21.11 -4.12
C THR A 150 1.58 -22.33 -3.29
N ASN A 151 0.73 -22.68 -2.34
CA ASN A 151 0.86 -23.90 -1.52
C ASN A 151 -0.39 -24.74 -1.80
N THR A 152 -0.21 -25.95 -2.30
CA THR A 152 -1.30 -26.91 -2.52
C THR A 152 -1.05 -28.16 -1.70
N THR A 153 -2.00 -28.52 -0.86
CA THR A 153 -1.94 -29.74 -0.04
C THR A 153 -3.08 -30.67 -0.45
N VAL A 154 -2.72 -31.89 -0.83
CA VAL A 154 -3.66 -32.98 -1.13
C VAL A 154 -3.58 -33.99 0.00
N THR A 155 -4.69 -34.20 0.69
CA THR A 155 -4.82 -35.18 1.78
C THR A 155 -5.73 -36.31 1.34
N THR A 156 -5.23 -37.52 1.42
CA THR A 156 -5.93 -38.78 1.13
C THR A 156 -5.94 -39.66 2.39
N PRO A 157 -6.74 -40.73 2.44
CA PRO A 157 -6.68 -41.71 3.54
C PRO A 157 -5.30 -42.35 3.72
N ALA A 158 -4.46 -42.36 2.66
CA ALA A 158 -3.12 -42.94 2.68
C ALA A 158 -2.03 -41.92 3.11
N GLY A 159 -2.32 -40.63 3.20
CA GLY A 159 -1.37 -39.61 3.60
C GLY A 159 -1.62 -38.25 2.95
N SER A 160 -0.71 -37.30 3.20
CA SER A 160 -0.81 -35.92 2.71
C SER A 160 0.46 -35.53 1.96
N THR A 161 0.28 -34.86 0.81
CA THR A 161 1.37 -34.33 -0.02
C THR A 161 1.18 -32.82 -0.16
N THR A 162 2.26 -32.04 0.03
CA THR A 162 2.25 -30.57 -0.14
C THR A 162 3.24 -30.17 -1.23
N THR A 163 2.74 -29.39 -2.19
CA THR A 163 3.52 -28.76 -3.26
C THR A 163 3.59 -27.26 -3.01
N ASN A 164 4.80 -26.68 -3.13
CA ASN A 164 5.07 -25.28 -2.93
C ASN A 164 5.70 -24.70 -4.20
N GLU A 165 5.11 -23.64 -4.74
CA GLU A 165 5.61 -22.91 -5.90
C GLU A 165 5.81 -21.42 -5.55
N SER A 166 6.80 -20.78 -6.17
CA SER A 166 7.08 -19.35 -5.98
C SER A 166 7.49 -18.74 -7.31
N ASN A 167 6.69 -17.79 -7.80
CA ASN A 167 6.91 -17.11 -9.07
C ASN A 167 7.05 -15.61 -8.84
N ASN A 168 8.00 -14.98 -9.55
CA ASN A 168 8.11 -13.53 -9.56
C ASN A 168 6.97 -12.96 -10.40
N LEU A 169 6.51 -11.75 -10.06
CA LEU A 169 5.48 -11.03 -10.80
C LEU A 169 6.12 -10.11 -11.84
N ASN A 170 5.56 -10.12 -13.03
CA ASN A 170 5.84 -9.15 -14.09
C ASN A 170 4.83 -8.00 -14.02
N PHE A 171 5.34 -6.77 -14.08
CA PHE A 171 4.52 -5.57 -14.00
C PHE A 171 4.52 -4.81 -15.31
N GLY A 172 3.33 -4.54 -15.85
CA GLY A 172 3.20 -3.83 -17.11
C GLY A 172 1.77 -3.67 -17.58
N SER A 173 1.62 -3.47 -18.88
CA SER A 173 0.32 -3.29 -19.54
C SER A 173 -0.03 -4.42 -20.51
N LYS A 174 0.91 -5.31 -20.81
CA LYS A 174 0.76 -6.36 -21.81
C LYS A 174 -0.05 -7.54 -21.28
N THR A 175 -0.46 -8.42 -22.18
CA THR A 175 -1.25 -9.63 -21.86
C THR A 175 -0.46 -10.65 -21.03
N ASP A 176 0.86 -10.67 -21.17
CA ASP A 176 1.79 -11.55 -20.45
C ASP A 176 2.28 -10.98 -19.10
N ASP A 177 1.89 -9.74 -18.77
CA ASP A 177 2.14 -9.15 -17.45
C ASP A 177 1.11 -9.67 -16.43
N ASP A 178 1.53 -9.81 -15.17
CA ASP A 178 0.68 -10.30 -14.08
C ASP A 178 -0.18 -9.19 -13.46
N LEU A 179 0.42 -8.02 -13.27
CA LEU A 179 -0.24 -6.84 -12.67
C LEU A 179 0.21 -5.54 -13.37
N SER A 180 -0.65 -4.53 -13.31
CA SER A 180 -0.31 -3.19 -13.77
C SER A 180 0.91 -2.65 -12.98
N SER A 181 1.82 -1.96 -13.69
CA SER A 181 2.97 -1.31 -13.07
C SER A 181 2.62 -0.09 -12.22
N THR A 182 1.43 0.47 -12.42
CA THR A 182 0.97 1.68 -11.71
C THR A 182 -0.30 1.43 -10.93
N ASP A 183 -0.39 2.07 -9.77
CA ASP A 183 -1.56 2.10 -8.91
C ASP A 183 -1.82 3.54 -8.47
N PHE A 184 -3.06 3.98 -8.47
CA PHE A 184 -3.45 5.26 -7.90
C PHE A 184 -4.74 5.11 -7.08
N GLY A 185 -4.90 6.00 -6.11
CA GLY A 185 -6.05 5.95 -5.22
C GLY A 185 -6.08 7.13 -4.26
N ALA A 186 -6.85 6.94 -3.20
CA ALA A 186 -6.99 7.88 -2.11
C ALA A 186 -6.63 7.25 -0.77
N ASN A 187 -5.99 8.01 0.09
CA ASN A 187 -5.69 7.67 1.47
C ASN A 187 -6.59 8.46 2.41
N PHE A 188 -7.07 7.82 3.45
CA PHE A 188 -7.79 8.42 4.57
C PHE A 188 -7.10 8.00 5.86
N GLY A 189 -6.84 8.92 6.77
CA GLY A 189 -6.11 8.63 7.99
C GLY A 189 -6.69 9.30 9.21
N LEU A 190 -6.53 8.62 10.34
CA LEU A 190 -6.80 9.13 11.67
C LEU A 190 -5.57 8.85 12.54
N GLY A 191 -5.15 9.82 13.34
CA GLY A 191 -3.99 9.65 14.19
C GLY A 191 -3.99 10.61 15.36
N TYR A 192 -3.06 10.40 16.26
CA TYR A 192 -2.79 11.29 17.37
C TYR A 192 -1.32 11.68 17.36
N ARG A 193 -1.05 12.99 17.31
CA ARG A 193 0.29 13.57 17.34
C ARG A 193 0.55 14.18 18.69
N LEU A 194 1.58 13.72 19.36
CA LEU A 194 2.10 14.32 20.60
C LEU A 194 2.86 15.62 20.29
N ASN A 195 2.89 16.54 21.24
CA ASN A 195 3.69 17.76 21.12
C ASN A 195 5.20 17.50 20.99
N SER A 196 5.67 16.33 21.43
CA SER A 196 7.03 15.85 21.23
C SER A 196 7.38 15.49 19.79
N GLY A 197 6.40 15.48 18.86
CA GLY A 197 6.57 15.09 17.46
C GLY A 197 6.18 13.64 17.14
N PHE A 198 6.02 12.76 18.13
CA PHE A 198 5.56 11.39 17.91
C PHE A 198 4.11 11.36 17.43
N THR A 199 3.82 10.44 16.53
CA THR A 199 2.47 10.22 16.00
C THR A 199 2.15 8.72 15.99
N LEU A 200 0.96 8.36 16.45
CA LEU A 200 0.34 7.07 16.22
C LEU A 200 -0.81 7.26 15.24
N GLY A 201 -0.93 6.41 14.24
CA GLY A 201 -1.97 6.56 13.25
C GLY A 201 -2.43 5.26 12.62
N ALA A 202 -3.67 5.30 12.15
CA ALA A 202 -4.27 4.32 11.28
C ALA A 202 -4.66 5.02 9.97
N ASN A 203 -4.48 4.34 8.85
CA ASN A 203 -4.88 4.84 7.54
C ASN A 203 -5.56 3.75 6.72
N TYR A 204 -6.43 4.16 5.83
CA TYR A 204 -7.09 3.33 4.85
C TYR A 204 -6.74 3.80 3.45
N GLY A 205 -6.08 2.93 2.68
CA GLY A 205 -5.77 3.13 1.26
C GLY A 205 -6.85 2.50 0.39
N LEU A 206 -7.52 3.34 -0.38
CA LEU A 206 -8.55 2.98 -1.36
C LEU A 206 -7.96 3.04 -2.76
N GLY A 207 -7.50 1.90 -3.31
CA GLY A 207 -7.08 1.81 -4.71
C GLY A 207 -8.27 2.06 -5.65
N LEU A 208 -8.08 2.96 -6.59
CA LEU A 208 -9.07 3.34 -7.61
C LEU A 208 -8.67 2.83 -8.99
N SER A 209 -7.38 2.64 -9.24
CA SER A 209 -6.86 2.07 -10.48
C SER A 209 -7.21 0.58 -10.62
N ASN A 210 -7.26 0.13 -11.86
CA ASN A 210 -7.40 -1.29 -12.16
C ASN A 210 -6.01 -1.94 -12.25
N LEU A 211 -5.73 -2.89 -11.35
CA LEU A 211 -4.47 -3.63 -11.31
C LEU A 211 -4.36 -4.70 -12.41
N VAL A 212 -5.45 -5.03 -13.11
CA VAL A 212 -5.39 -5.90 -14.29
C VAL A 212 -4.62 -5.17 -15.38
N PRO A 213 -3.60 -5.79 -16.01
CA PRO A 213 -2.87 -5.21 -17.14
C PRO A 213 -3.82 -4.73 -18.23
N LYS A 214 -3.51 -3.59 -18.87
CA LYS A 214 -4.43 -2.92 -19.80
C LYS A 214 -4.89 -3.85 -20.93
N ASP A 215 -3.97 -4.60 -21.53
CA ASP A 215 -4.23 -5.47 -22.68
C ASP A 215 -4.93 -6.78 -22.29
N SER A 216 -4.96 -7.11 -20.97
CA SER A 216 -5.68 -8.26 -20.40
C SER A 216 -7.09 -7.92 -19.91
N ARG A 217 -7.49 -6.64 -19.98
CA ARG A 217 -8.82 -6.20 -19.56
C ARG A 217 -9.88 -6.67 -20.57
N SER A 218 -10.88 -7.39 -20.07
CA SER A 218 -12.04 -7.82 -20.85
C SER A 218 -13.30 -7.47 -20.06
N GLY A 219 -14.25 -6.78 -20.69
CA GLY A 219 -15.48 -6.32 -20.04
C GLY A 219 -15.19 -5.44 -18.82
N ASP A 220 -15.95 -5.66 -17.75
CA ASP A 220 -15.86 -4.87 -16.49
C ASP A 220 -14.88 -5.43 -15.47
N ARG A 221 -13.95 -6.31 -15.88
CA ARG A 221 -12.96 -6.93 -14.99
C ARG A 221 -12.06 -5.88 -14.33
N LYS A 222 -12.10 -5.84 -13.02
CA LYS A 222 -11.35 -4.91 -12.21
C LYS A 222 -10.82 -5.56 -10.93
N ALA A 223 -9.55 -5.29 -10.63
CA ALA A 223 -8.89 -5.65 -9.38
C ALA A 223 -8.35 -4.37 -8.73
N THR A 224 -8.66 -4.12 -7.47
CA THR A 224 -8.27 -2.88 -6.77
C THR A 224 -7.74 -3.16 -5.39
N ASN A 225 -6.73 -2.41 -4.96
CA ASN A 225 -6.16 -2.50 -3.61
C ASN A 225 -7.10 -1.95 -2.54
N ARG A 226 -7.06 -2.59 -1.37
CA ARG A 226 -7.65 -2.13 -0.11
C ARG A 226 -6.63 -2.39 0.99
N VAL A 227 -6.15 -1.32 1.63
CA VAL A 227 -5.03 -1.40 2.57
C VAL A 227 -5.37 -0.67 3.86
N TRP A 228 -5.43 -1.40 4.98
CA TRP A 228 -5.37 -0.81 6.30
C TRP A 228 -3.91 -0.70 6.72
N GLY A 229 -3.47 0.47 7.11
CA GLY A 229 -2.13 0.72 7.63
C GLY A 229 -2.18 1.22 9.06
N PHE A 230 -1.27 0.71 9.89
CA PHE A 230 -1.07 1.17 11.27
C PHE A 230 0.39 1.59 11.40
N SER A 231 0.65 2.81 11.85
CA SER A 231 2.01 3.35 11.85
C SER A 231 2.33 4.16 13.09
N VAL A 232 3.61 4.17 13.41
CA VAL A 232 4.25 5.10 14.34
C VAL A 232 5.09 6.06 13.50
N GLY A 233 5.09 7.34 13.83
CA GLY A 233 5.86 8.35 13.13
C GLY A 233 6.49 9.35 14.07
N TYR A 234 7.42 10.11 13.51
CA TYR A 234 8.07 11.23 14.19
C TYR A 234 8.29 12.39 13.20
N SER A 235 8.00 13.61 13.64
CA SER A 235 8.26 14.84 12.88
C SER A 235 9.30 15.65 13.64
N PHE A 236 10.39 15.96 12.95
CA PHE A 236 11.54 16.73 13.48
C PHE A 236 11.23 18.21 13.57
#